data_25d6873ac0a556e904be6fcee9ccde35
#
_entry.id   25d6873ac0a556e904be6fcee9ccde35
#
_cell.length_a   1.000
_cell.length_b   1.000
_cell.length_c   1.000
_cell.angle_alpha   90.00
_cell.angle_beta   90.00
_cell.angle_gamma   90.00
#
_symmetry.space_group_name_H-M   'P 1'
#
loop_
_entity.id
_entity.type
_entity.pdbx_description
1 polymer ?
#
loop_
_entity_poly.entity_id
_entity_poly.type
_entity_poly.pdbx_seq_one_letter_code
_entity_poly.pdbx_strand_id
1 'polypeptide(L)'
;MRIIAGSHRGQRIAAPKGSDTRPTSDRVRENAFNLIGPVDGADVLDLFAGSGAMGLEALSRGAASATFVENDREAVRVINANLDKLKLRGAVLAQDAVRAIGGARRTYNLVLCDPPYDYDPVRLAPLLAGLLRADGVLVYESSGRQDPPVVPGLTERTSRKYGSARLTLFDT
;
A
#
# COMPACT_ATOMS: atom_id res chain seq x y z
N MET A 1 -4.37 4.47 15.14
CA MET A 1 -3.42 4.93 14.10
C MET A 1 -3.63 6.40 13.80
N ARG A 2 -2.61 7.06 13.30
CA ARG A 2 -2.68 8.47 12.88
C ARG A 2 -1.85 8.70 11.61
N ILE A 3 -2.16 9.73 10.88
CA ILE A 3 -1.35 10.22 9.76
C ILE A 3 -0.03 10.80 10.32
N ILE A 4 1.09 10.43 9.72
CA ILE A 4 2.43 10.77 10.22
C ILE A 4 2.89 12.14 9.71
N ALA A 5 2.67 12.41 8.43
CA ALA A 5 3.17 13.63 7.79
C ALA A 5 2.18 14.20 6.76
N GLY A 6 2.51 15.36 6.20
CA GLY A 6 1.71 16.02 5.18
C GLY A 6 0.59 16.88 5.73
N SER A 7 -0.37 17.19 4.87
CA SER A 7 -1.48 18.13 5.18
C SER A 7 -2.42 17.66 6.29
N HIS A 8 -2.46 16.35 6.56
CA HIS A 8 -3.33 15.72 7.57
C HIS A 8 -2.55 15.15 8.75
N ARG A 9 -1.31 15.57 8.96
CA ARG A 9 -0.45 15.12 10.05
C ARG A 9 -1.17 15.17 11.39
N GLY A 10 -1.05 14.07 12.15
CA GLY A 10 -1.60 13.93 13.50
C GLY A 10 -3.08 13.56 13.55
N GLN A 11 -3.81 13.60 12.43
CA GLN A 11 -5.20 13.20 12.40
C GLN A 11 -5.33 11.68 12.57
N ARG A 12 -6.30 11.27 13.38
CA ARG A 12 -6.55 9.85 13.68
C ARG A 12 -7.36 9.20 12.56
N ILE A 13 -7.02 7.95 12.26
CA ILE A 13 -7.75 7.07 11.36
C ILE A 13 -8.17 5.81 12.08
N ALA A 14 -9.32 5.25 11.69
CA ALA A 14 -9.85 4.02 12.24
C ALA A 14 -9.20 2.79 11.60
N ALA A 15 -9.19 1.68 12.32
CA ALA A 15 -8.85 0.35 11.82
C ALA A 15 -10.08 -0.56 11.88
N PRO A 16 -10.17 -1.60 11.02
CA PRO A 16 -11.24 -2.58 11.08
C PRO A 16 -11.25 -3.30 12.44
N LYS A 17 -12.44 -3.61 12.96
CA LYS A 17 -12.61 -4.37 14.20
C LYS A 17 -12.22 -5.83 13.96
N GLY A 18 -11.54 -6.44 14.95
CA GLY A 18 -11.21 -7.87 14.90
C GLY A 18 -10.23 -8.27 13.81
N SER A 19 -9.57 -7.31 13.21
CA SER A 19 -8.48 -7.62 12.30
C SER A 19 -7.29 -8.11 13.11
N ASP A 20 -7.00 -9.42 13.02
CA ASP A 20 -5.67 -9.95 13.34
C ASP A 20 -4.60 -9.40 12.37
N THR A 21 -5.05 -8.62 11.40
CA THR A 21 -4.16 -7.85 10.55
C THR A 21 -3.48 -6.84 11.46
N ARG A 22 -2.22 -7.10 11.75
CA ARG A 22 -1.34 -6.14 12.39
C ARG A 22 -1.43 -4.85 11.59
N PRO A 23 -1.99 -3.76 12.17
CA PRO A 23 -1.95 -2.50 11.48
C PRO A 23 -0.47 -2.18 11.24
N THR A 24 -0.11 -1.84 10.02
CA THR A 24 1.21 -1.31 9.71
C THR A 24 1.47 -0.21 10.71
N SER A 25 2.38 -0.45 11.65
CA SER A 25 2.60 0.47 12.76
C SER A 25 2.96 1.85 12.20
N ASP A 26 2.64 2.89 12.94
CA ASP A 26 3.02 4.25 12.56
C ASP A 26 4.50 4.33 12.20
N ARG A 27 5.35 3.62 12.95
CA ARG A 27 6.80 3.55 12.71
C ARG A 27 7.17 2.85 11.39
N VAL A 28 6.52 1.73 11.05
CA VAL A 28 6.78 1.01 9.78
C VAL A 28 6.33 1.88 8.61
N ARG A 29 5.19 2.55 8.72
CA ARG A 29 4.70 3.45 7.69
C ARG A 29 5.61 4.66 7.50
N GLU A 30 6.11 5.25 8.58
CA GLU A 30 7.10 6.32 8.51
C GLU A 30 8.37 5.87 7.78
N ASN A 31 8.91 4.70 8.15
CA ASN A 31 10.08 4.13 7.50
C ASN A 31 9.83 3.82 6.02
N ALA A 32 8.65 3.33 5.67
CA ALA A 32 8.30 3.09 4.27
C ALA A 32 8.40 4.37 3.43
N PHE A 33 7.79 5.46 3.89
CA PHE A 33 7.85 6.73 3.16
C PHE A 33 9.23 7.39 3.19
N ASN A 34 10.05 7.14 4.22
CA ASN A 34 11.45 7.55 4.21
C ASN A 34 12.26 6.82 3.12
N LEU A 35 11.96 5.56 2.84
CA LEU A 35 12.59 4.79 1.76
C LEU A 35 12.05 5.16 0.37
N ILE A 36 10.75 5.43 0.27
CA ILE A 36 10.08 5.82 -0.98
C ILE A 36 10.57 7.20 -1.45
N GLY A 37 10.68 8.14 -0.53
CA GLY A 37 10.94 9.54 -0.83
C GLY A 37 9.66 10.34 -1.13
N PRO A 38 9.77 11.52 -1.78
CA PRO A 38 8.64 12.38 -2.10
C PRO A 38 7.61 11.70 -3.00
N VAL A 39 6.34 11.92 -2.72
CA VAL A 39 5.20 11.37 -3.48
C VAL A 39 4.28 12.44 -4.05
N ASP A 40 4.75 13.69 -4.08
CA ASP A 40 3.96 14.81 -4.61
C ASP A 40 3.53 14.54 -6.05
N GLY A 41 2.24 14.69 -6.31
CA GLY A 41 1.67 14.47 -7.63
C GLY A 41 1.60 13.01 -8.09
N ALA A 42 1.99 12.04 -7.26
CA ALA A 42 1.99 10.64 -7.62
C ALA A 42 0.58 10.05 -7.71
N ASP A 43 0.38 9.15 -8.67
CA ASP A 43 -0.75 8.23 -8.68
C ASP A 43 -0.37 6.96 -7.90
N VAL A 44 -1.12 6.61 -6.89
CA VAL A 44 -0.83 5.53 -5.94
C VAL A 44 -1.87 4.43 -6.02
N LEU A 45 -1.40 3.18 -5.98
CA LEU A 45 -2.24 2.00 -5.80
C LEU A 45 -1.88 1.34 -4.46
N ASP A 46 -2.88 1.13 -3.62
CA ASP A 46 -2.76 0.46 -2.31
C ASP A 46 -3.48 -0.89 -2.38
N LEU A 47 -2.71 -1.97 -2.55
CA LEU A 47 -3.20 -3.34 -2.61
C LEU A 47 -3.22 -3.95 -1.20
N PHE A 48 -4.30 -4.66 -0.88
CA PHE A 48 -4.56 -5.16 0.47
C PHE A 48 -4.65 -4.01 1.48
N ALA A 49 -5.42 -3.00 1.12
CA ALA A 49 -5.38 -1.68 1.77
C ALA A 49 -5.78 -1.68 3.26
N GLY A 50 -6.53 -2.67 3.74
CA GLY A 50 -6.95 -2.76 5.15
C GLY A 50 -7.69 -1.51 5.62
N SER A 51 -7.10 -0.75 6.53
CA SER A 51 -7.63 0.55 6.99
C SER A 51 -7.45 1.67 5.98
N GLY A 52 -6.66 1.45 4.91
CA GLY A 52 -6.24 2.48 3.97
C GLY A 52 -5.07 3.35 4.45
N ALA A 53 -4.42 2.98 5.55
CA ALA A 53 -3.42 3.84 6.20
C ALA A 53 -2.27 4.25 5.26
N MET A 54 -1.78 3.35 4.41
CA MET A 54 -0.68 3.66 3.48
C MET A 54 -1.11 4.61 2.37
N GLY A 55 -2.23 4.34 1.71
CA GLY A 55 -2.75 5.21 0.66
C GLY A 55 -3.19 6.58 1.18
N LEU A 56 -3.79 6.63 2.39
CA LEU A 56 -4.15 7.88 3.06
C LEU A 56 -2.92 8.70 3.44
N GLU A 57 -1.87 8.05 3.91
CA GLU A 57 -0.57 8.70 4.16
C GLU A 57 0.01 9.31 2.89
N ALA A 58 -0.03 8.57 1.77
CA ALA A 58 0.41 9.09 0.48
C ALA A 58 -0.37 10.33 0.05
N LEU A 59 -1.70 10.30 0.16
CA LEU A 59 -2.55 11.47 -0.12
C LEU A 59 -2.21 12.66 0.77
N SER A 60 -2.01 12.43 2.07
CA SER A 60 -1.60 13.48 3.02
C SER A 60 -0.25 14.11 2.64
N ARG A 61 0.65 13.33 2.06
CA ARG A 61 1.98 13.76 1.60
C ARG A 61 2.00 14.36 0.19
N GLY A 62 0.84 14.57 -0.41
CA GLY A 62 0.71 15.30 -1.68
C GLY A 62 0.50 14.43 -2.92
N ALA A 63 0.27 13.12 -2.79
CA ALA A 63 -0.11 12.29 -3.92
C ALA A 63 -1.35 12.84 -4.62
N ALA A 64 -1.37 12.79 -5.95
CA ALA A 64 -2.49 13.30 -6.75
C ALA A 64 -3.72 12.40 -6.66
N SER A 65 -3.52 11.10 -6.55
CA SER A 65 -4.61 10.13 -6.43
C SER A 65 -4.18 8.89 -5.66
N ALA A 66 -5.15 8.21 -5.03
CA ALA A 66 -4.98 6.89 -4.47
C ALA A 66 -6.15 5.99 -4.87
N THR A 67 -5.83 4.77 -5.26
CA THR A 67 -6.78 3.69 -5.49
C THR A 67 -6.52 2.62 -4.44
N PHE A 68 -7.55 2.27 -3.68
CA PHE A 68 -7.49 1.26 -2.63
C PHE A 68 -8.16 -0.02 -3.12
N VAL A 69 -7.47 -1.14 -2.99
CA VAL A 69 -8.03 -2.46 -3.31
C VAL A 69 -8.11 -3.27 -2.03
N GLU A 70 -9.33 -3.69 -1.66
CA GLU A 70 -9.59 -4.44 -0.45
C GLU A 70 -10.82 -5.32 -0.65
N ASN A 71 -10.75 -6.58 -0.23
CA ASN A 71 -11.87 -7.51 -0.40
C ASN A 71 -12.72 -7.69 0.86
N ASP A 72 -12.24 -7.33 2.03
CA ASP A 72 -13.00 -7.38 3.26
C ASP A 72 -13.99 -6.21 3.35
N ARG A 73 -15.27 -6.53 3.55
CA ARG A 73 -16.34 -5.52 3.56
C ARG A 73 -16.22 -4.52 4.70
N GLU A 74 -15.78 -4.97 5.88
CA GLU A 74 -15.59 -4.09 7.02
C GLU A 74 -14.41 -3.14 6.78
N ALA A 75 -13.31 -3.65 6.26
CA ALA A 75 -12.17 -2.82 5.89
C ALA A 75 -12.54 -1.79 4.82
N VAL A 76 -13.31 -2.16 3.80
CA VAL A 76 -13.81 -1.22 2.78
C VAL A 76 -14.64 -0.10 3.42
N ARG A 77 -15.51 -0.42 4.37
CA ARG A 77 -16.28 0.61 5.11
C ARG A 77 -15.37 1.55 5.88
N VAL A 78 -14.34 1.00 6.52
CA VAL A 78 -13.36 1.78 7.28
C VAL A 78 -12.57 2.70 6.36
N ILE A 79 -12.11 2.24 5.19
CA ILE A 79 -11.42 3.11 4.20
C ILE A 79 -12.30 4.28 3.81
N ASN A 80 -13.56 4.01 3.45
CA ASN A 80 -14.50 5.07 3.05
C ASN A 80 -14.75 6.06 4.20
N ALA A 81 -14.94 5.57 5.42
CA ALA A 81 -15.12 6.41 6.60
C ALA A 81 -13.87 7.29 6.88
N ASN A 82 -12.68 6.74 6.73
CA ASN A 82 -11.43 7.49 6.88
C ASN A 82 -11.28 8.57 5.79
N LEU A 83 -11.60 8.25 4.54
CA LEU A 83 -11.59 9.24 3.44
C LEU A 83 -12.55 10.40 3.73
N ASP A 84 -13.78 10.09 4.15
CA ASP A 84 -14.79 11.10 4.49
C ASP A 84 -14.34 11.97 5.65
N LYS A 85 -13.86 11.36 6.73
CA LYS A 85 -13.36 12.06 7.92
C LYS A 85 -12.23 13.02 7.58
N LEU A 86 -11.29 12.59 6.76
CA LEU A 86 -10.13 13.40 6.35
C LEU A 86 -10.45 14.36 5.21
N LYS A 87 -11.66 14.29 4.63
CA LYS A 87 -12.04 15.04 3.43
C LYS A 87 -11.07 14.82 2.26
N LEU A 88 -10.57 13.60 2.16
CA LEU A 88 -9.74 13.14 1.06
C LEU A 88 -10.57 12.38 0.03
N ARG A 89 -10.12 12.38 -1.22
CA ARG A 89 -10.75 11.62 -2.31
C ARG A 89 -9.85 10.47 -2.72
N GLY A 90 -10.46 9.29 -2.89
CA GLY A 90 -9.81 8.09 -3.38
C GLY A 90 -10.81 7.14 -4.00
N ALA A 91 -10.36 6.29 -4.90
CA ALA A 91 -11.17 5.22 -5.46
C ALA A 91 -11.02 3.96 -4.59
N VAL A 92 -12.12 3.34 -4.19
CA VAL A 92 -12.12 2.11 -3.39
C VAL A 92 -12.71 0.98 -4.22
N LEU A 93 -11.92 -0.04 -4.49
CA LEU A 93 -12.31 -1.24 -5.23
C LEU A 93 -12.50 -2.40 -4.24
N ALA A 94 -13.76 -2.75 -3.99
CA ALA A 94 -14.15 -3.84 -3.09
C ALA A 94 -14.03 -5.18 -3.80
N GLN A 95 -12.81 -5.66 -4.03
CA GLN A 95 -12.55 -6.91 -4.74
C GLN A 95 -11.18 -7.49 -4.41
N ASP A 96 -10.98 -8.76 -4.78
CA ASP A 96 -9.70 -9.45 -4.68
C ASP A 96 -8.59 -8.73 -5.47
N ALA A 97 -7.38 -8.70 -4.92
CA ALA A 97 -6.25 -7.98 -5.52
C ALA A 97 -5.90 -8.50 -6.93
N VAL A 98 -5.78 -9.82 -7.11
CA VAL A 98 -5.45 -10.42 -8.42
C VAL A 98 -6.53 -10.08 -9.44
N ARG A 99 -7.80 -10.16 -9.03
CA ARG A 99 -8.93 -9.81 -9.89
C ARG A 99 -8.94 -8.32 -10.25
N ALA A 100 -8.63 -7.45 -9.30
CA ALA A 100 -8.61 -6.00 -9.53
C ALA A 100 -7.55 -5.58 -10.55
N ILE A 101 -6.39 -6.25 -10.54
CA ILE A 101 -5.26 -5.88 -11.40
C ILE A 101 -5.09 -6.75 -12.65
N GLY A 102 -5.76 -7.89 -12.72
CA GLY A 102 -5.60 -8.89 -13.79
C GLY A 102 -5.99 -8.43 -15.21
N GLY A 103 -6.61 -7.28 -15.35
CA GLY A 103 -6.94 -6.65 -16.64
C GLY A 103 -6.68 -5.15 -16.61
N ALA A 104 -5.95 -4.68 -15.60
CA ALA A 104 -5.72 -3.26 -15.39
C ALA A 104 -4.89 -2.66 -16.53
N ARG A 105 -5.40 -1.58 -17.11
CA ARG A 105 -4.68 -0.76 -18.09
C ARG A 105 -4.05 0.48 -17.46
N ARG A 106 -4.45 0.81 -16.23
CA ARG A 106 -3.91 1.95 -15.50
C ARG A 106 -2.59 1.58 -14.86
N THR A 107 -1.63 2.49 -14.96
CA THR A 107 -0.32 2.40 -14.31
C THR A 107 -0.16 3.49 -13.25
N TYR A 108 0.76 3.25 -12.32
CA TYR A 108 0.94 4.07 -11.13
C TYR A 108 2.41 4.45 -10.94
N ASN A 109 2.65 5.55 -10.25
CA ASN A 109 4.00 5.94 -9.81
C ASN A 109 4.44 5.12 -8.59
N LEU A 110 3.48 4.76 -7.74
CA LEU A 110 3.72 4.01 -6.52
C LEU A 110 2.67 2.91 -6.36
N VAL A 111 3.13 1.69 -6.19
CA VAL A 111 2.29 0.55 -5.80
C VAL A 111 2.72 0.10 -4.41
N LEU A 112 1.78 0.10 -3.48
CA LEU A 112 1.92 -0.40 -2.12
C LEU A 112 1.26 -1.77 -2.06
N CYS A 113 1.95 -2.77 -1.55
CA CYS A 113 1.48 -4.14 -1.52
C CYS A 113 1.79 -4.79 -0.18
N ASP A 114 0.77 -4.97 0.65
CA ASP A 114 0.87 -5.53 2.00
C ASP A 114 -0.08 -6.73 2.16
N PRO A 115 0.20 -7.86 1.48
CA PRO A 115 -0.64 -9.04 1.62
C PRO A 115 -0.47 -9.68 3.01
N PRO A 116 -1.42 -10.53 3.44
CA PRO A 116 -1.23 -11.37 4.63
C PRO A 116 0.07 -12.18 4.52
N TYR A 117 0.76 -12.40 5.64
CA TYR A 117 2.08 -13.06 5.64
C TYR A 117 2.08 -14.50 5.11
N ASP A 118 0.94 -15.18 5.16
CA ASP A 118 0.71 -16.52 4.59
C ASP A 118 0.20 -16.49 3.15
N TYR A 119 0.09 -15.30 2.54
CA TYR A 119 -0.37 -15.15 1.17
C TYR A 119 0.66 -15.73 0.18
N ASP A 120 0.19 -16.57 -0.74
CA ASP A 120 1.05 -17.08 -1.81
C ASP A 120 1.13 -16.06 -2.96
N PRO A 121 2.31 -15.46 -3.20
CA PRO A 121 2.46 -14.44 -4.22
C PRO A 121 2.49 -14.95 -5.66
N VAL A 122 2.43 -16.27 -5.89
CA VAL A 122 2.63 -16.87 -7.22
C VAL A 122 1.71 -16.32 -8.31
N ARG A 123 0.47 -15.97 -7.97
CA ARG A 123 -0.49 -15.39 -8.91
C ARG A 123 -0.41 -13.87 -8.99
N LEU A 124 0.08 -13.23 -7.96
CA LEU A 124 0.15 -11.77 -7.85
C LEU A 124 1.45 -11.22 -8.45
N ALA A 125 2.59 -11.80 -8.09
CA ALA A 125 3.91 -11.27 -8.45
C ALA A 125 4.09 -11.03 -9.96
N PRO A 126 3.65 -11.92 -10.88
CA PRO A 126 3.79 -11.68 -12.31
C PRO A 126 3.01 -10.47 -12.84
N LEU A 127 2.01 -10.01 -12.10
CA LEU A 127 1.16 -8.89 -12.52
C LEU A 127 1.67 -7.53 -12.04
N LEU A 128 2.53 -7.51 -11.02
CA LEU A 128 2.92 -6.27 -10.34
C LEU A 128 3.75 -5.33 -11.22
N ALA A 129 4.65 -5.85 -12.04
CA ALA A 129 5.48 -5.03 -12.91
C ALA A 129 4.65 -4.21 -13.91
N GLY A 130 3.57 -4.79 -14.45
CA GLY A 130 2.66 -4.13 -15.39
C GLY A 130 1.85 -2.98 -14.80
N LEU A 131 1.86 -2.82 -13.48
CA LEU A 131 1.16 -1.73 -12.79
C LEU A 131 2.01 -0.47 -12.65
N LEU A 132 3.31 -0.55 -12.90
CA LEU A 132 4.22 0.57 -12.69
C LEU A 132 4.45 1.35 -13.98
N ARG A 133 4.46 2.67 -13.85
CA ARG A 133 5.02 3.57 -14.85
C ARG A 133 6.53 3.41 -14.92
N ALA A 134 7.16 3.92 -15.99
CA ALA A 134 8.59 4.15 -16.00
C ALA A 134 8.99 4.95 -14.74
N ASP A 135 10.06 4.57 -14.08
CA ASP A 135 10.53 5.12 -12.81
C ASP A 135 9.54 4.92 -11.63
N GLY A 136 8.54 4.06 -11.79
CA GLY A 136 7.62 3.68 -10.72
C GLY A 136 8.28 2.78 -9.68
N VAL A 137 7.73 2.78 -8.47
CA VAL A 137 8.23 2.02 -7.33
C VAL A 137 7.15 1.09 -6.80
N LEU A 138 7.49 -0.17 -6.57
CA LEU A 138 6.71 -1.10 -5.79
C LEU A 138 7.29 -1.21 -4.39
N VAL A 139 6.45 -1.05 -3.37
CA VAL A 139 6.78 -1.38 -1.98
C VAL A 139 6.02 -2.63 -1.60
N TYR A 140 6.74 -3.69 -1.26
CA TYR A 140 6.17 -4.96 -0.84
C TYR A 140 6.49 -5.20 0.64
N GLU A 141 5.45 -5.36 1.46
CA GLU A 141 5.60 -5.78 2.85
C GLU A 141 5.47 -7.29 2.97
N SER A 142 6.39 -7.92 3.68
CA SER A 142 6.37 -9.34 4.00
C SER A 142 6.80 -9.57 5.45
N SER A 143 6.71 -10.81 5.92
CA SER A 143 7.28 -11.19 7.21
C SER A 143 8.79 -10.97 7.23
N GLY A 144 9.31 -10.39 8.30
CA GLY A 144 10.76 -10.27 8.51
C GLY A 144 11.51 -11.60 8.60
N ARG A 145 10.78 -12.72 8.69
CA ARG A 145 11.33 -14.09 8.71
C ARG A 145 11.41 -14.72 7.33
N GLN A 146 10.80 -14.10 6.32
CA GLN A 146 10.77 -14.59 4.95
C GLN A 146 11.65 -13.72 4.07
N ASP A 147 12.20 -14.32 3.02
CA ASP A 147 12.80 -13.53 1.95
C ASP A 147 11.71 -12.84 1.13
N PRO A 148 12.02 -11.67 0.53
CA PRO A 148 11.06 -11.00 -0.33
C PRO A 148 10.75 -11.88 -1.55
N PRO A 149 9.54 -11.78 -2.11
CA PRO A 149 9.21 -12.50 -3.33
C PRO A 149 10.09 -12.02 -4.49
N VAL A 150 10.34 -12.91 -5.44
CA VAL A 150 10.85 -12.51 -6.75
C VAL A 150 9.68 -11.91 -7.53
N VAL A 151 9.82 -10.69 -8.01
CA VAL A 151 8.82 -10.01 -8.84
C VAL A 151 9.35 -9.94 -10.27
N PRO A 152 8.82 -10.76 -11.19
CA PRO A 152 9.28 -10.76 -12.57
C PRO A 152 9.18 -9.37 -13.22
N GLY A 153 10.26 -8.95 -13.87
CA GLY A 153 10.33 -7.64 -14.54
C GLY A 153 10.70 -6.45 -13.66
N LEU A 154 10.90 -6.68 -12.34
CA LEU A 154 11.37 -5.65 -11.43
C LEU A 154 12.70 -6.02 -10.80
N THR A 155 13.46 -5.00 -10.41
CA THR A 155 14.75 -5.14 -9.72
C THR A 155 14.61 -4.68 -8.27
N GLU A 156 15.09 -5.47 -7.32
CA GLU A 156 15.14 -5.08 -5.92
C GLU A 156 16.09 -3.89 -5.73
N ARG A 157 15.56 -2.77 -5.21
CA ARG A 157 16.34 -1.59 -4.84
C ARG A 157 16.95 -1.76 -3.44
N THR A 158 16.14 -2.17 -2.50
CA THR A 158 16.50 -2.36 -1.09
C THR A 158 15.50 -3.23 -0.36
N SER A 159 15.96 -3.96 0.63
CA SER A 159 15.11 -4.75 1.53
C SER A 159 15.55 -4.54 2.98
N ARG A 160 14.63 -4.13 3.84
CA ARG A 160 14.94 -3.79 5.24
C ARG A 160 13.94 -4.39 6.20
N LYS A 161 14.44 -4.89 7.33
CA LYS A 161 13.61 -5.41 8.42
C LYS A 161 13.30 -4.31 9.44
N TYR A 162 12.03 -4.26 9.84
CA TYR A 162 11.54 -3.38 10.91
C TYR A 162 10.69 -4.22 11.87
N GLY A 163 11.32 -4.73 12.92
CA GLY A 163 10.67 -5.67 13.82
C GLY A 163 10.29 -6.96 13.11
N SER A 164 8.99 -7.29 13.10
CA SER A 164 8.46 -8.48 12.44
C SER A 164 8.11 -8.26 10.96
N ALA A 165 8.19 -7.03 10.47
CA ALA A 165 7.94 -6.67 9.08
C ALA A 165 9.24 -6.55 8.27
N ARG A 166 9.14 -6.83 6.98
CA ARG A 166 10.17 -6.54 5.99
C ARG A 166 9.55 -5.66 4.91
N LEU A 167 10.19 -4.55 4.62
CA LEU A 167 9.86 -3.69 3.48
C LEU A 167 10.88 -3.89 2.37
N THR A 168 10.41 -4.25 1.20
CA THR A 168 11.24 -4.39 0.00
C THR A 168 10.74 -3.44 -1.08
N LEU A 169 11.62 -2.62 -1.60
CA LEU A 169 11.35 -1.71 -2.69
C LEU A 169 11.93 -2.28 -3.99
N PHE A 170 11.11 -2.22 -5.04
CA PHE A 170 11.49 -2.65 -6.37
C PHE A 170 11.32 -1.50 -7.36
N ASP A 171 12.24 -1.46 -8.32
CA ASP A 171 12.23 -0.54 -9.46
C ASP A 171 11.91 -1.26 -10.78
N THR A 172 11.40 -0.49 -11.74
CA THR A 172 11.21 -0.95 -13.12
C THR A 172 12.54 -1.14 -13.85
#